data_3fd21609661c04f7d1870a63bc0d927b
#
_entry.id   3fd21609661c04f7d1870a63bc0d927b
#
_cell.length_a   1.000
_cell.length_b   1.000
_cell.length_c   1.000
_cell.angle_alpha   90.00
_cell.angle_beta   90.00
_cell.angle_gamma   90.00
#
_symmetry.space_group_name_H-M   'P 1'
#
loop_
_entity.id
_entity.type
_entity.pdbx_description
1 polymer ?
#
loop_
_entity_poly.entity_id
_entity_poly.type
_entity_poly.pdbx_seq_one_letter_code
_entity_poly.pdbx_strand_id
1 'polypeptide(L)'
;MVRGWKAVLAVAGLAVLGAIPSVTLAQDNMQSDSMKKDDAMQDGMKHDTMKHDDMAPDKNAKALFTGTFHGKVHSTSGRATVYQGTDGKRILRLTHFKTSNGPDVHVILVATRDAKDDANFLSGNVERIELGKLKGNEGDQNYELPENVDLSKFQTVSIYCERFNANFGAAALAKF
;
A
#
# COMPACT_ATOMS: atom_id res chain seq x y z
N MET A 1 -48.97 24.66 -17.74
CA MET A 1 -50.09 23.86 -17.22
C MET A 1 -49.49 22.77 -16.33
N VAL A 2 -49.52 23.00 -15.04
CA VAL A 2 -50.34 22.37 -13.98
C VAL A 2 -49.76 21.02 -13.55
N ARG A 3 -49.34 20.85 -12.35
CA ARG A 3 -49.77 20.61 -10.97
C ARG A 3 -48.67 19.74 -10.37
N GLY A 4 -47.98 19.97 -9.28
CA GLY A 4 -48.47 20.34 -7.97
C GLY A 4 -48.90 19.12 -7.17
N TRP A 5 -47.99 18.45 -6.41
CA TRP A 5 -48.45 17.63 -5.29
C TRP A 5 -47.47 17.75 -4.11
N LYS A 6 -47.97 18.45 -3.12
CA LYS A 6 -47.48 18.41 -1.76
C LYS A 6 -48.21 17.28 -1.04
N ALA A 7 -47.50 16.42 -0.36
CA ALA A 7 -48.07 15.59 0.68
C ALA A 7 -47.17 15.69 1.92
N VAL A 8 -47.69 16.40 2.90
CA VAL A 8 -47.20 16.44 4.31
C VAL A 8 -47.86 15.27 5.03
N LEU A 9 -47.13 14.44 5.68
CA LEU A 9 -47.59 13.52 6.70
C LEU A 9 -46.71 13.65 7.96
N ALA A 10 -47.26 14.32 8.94
CA ALA A 10 -46.81 14.29 10.32
C ALA A 10 -47.31 13.00 10.96
N VAL A 11 -46.43 12.26 11.64
CA VAL A 11 -46.85 11.22 12.60
C VAL A 11 -46.11 11.43 13.90
N ALA A 12 -46.91 11.51 14.91
CA ALA A 12 -46.66 11.82 16.29
C ALA A 12 -45.82 10.76 17.01
N GLY A 13 -45.19 11.23 18.10
CA GLY A 13 -44.31 10.48 18.95
C GLY A 13 -44.93 9.35 19.76
N LEU A 14 -44.05 8.47 20.20
CA LEU A 14 -44.30 7.67 21.40
C LEU A 14 -42.97 7.55 22.18
N ALA A 15 -42.94 8.21 23.32
CA ALA A 15 -41.87 8.06 24.30
C ALA A 15 -42.13 6.77 25.10
N VAL A 16 -41.17 5.85 25.06
CA VAL A 16 -41.14 4.70 25.97
C VAL A 16 -39.99 4.91 26.94
N LEU A 17 -40.35 5.23 28.18
CA LEU A 17 -39.46 5.15 29.33
C LEU A 17 -39.23 3.67 29.67
N GLY A 18 -38.05 3.16 29.41
CA GLY A 18 -37.62 1.85 29.87
C GLY A 18 -36.63 1.99 31.01
N ALA A 19 -37.03 1.48 32.18
CA ALA A 19 -36.24 1.45 33.40
C ALA A 19 -34.95 0.64 33.26
N ILE A 20 -33.85 1.20 33.76
CA ILE A 20 -32.53 0.55 33.82
C ILE A 20 -32.44 -0.19 35.16
N PRO A 21 -32.18 -1.50 35.21
CA PRO A 21 -31.80 -2.17 36.44
C PRO A 21 -30.33 -1.91 36.75
N SER A 22 -30.08 -1.37 37.91
CA SER A 22 -28.75 -1.24 38.51
C SER A 22 -28.16 -2.62 38.79
N VAL A 23 -27.03 -2.91 38.19
CA VAL A 23 -26.20 -4.08 38.54
C VAL A 23 -25.12 -3.63 39.51
N THR A 24 -25.20 -4.17 40.70
CA THR A 24 -24.28 -4.00 41.82
C THR A 24 -22.89 -4.55 41.49
N LEU A 25 -21.88 -3.72 41.69
CA LEU A 25 -20.47 -4.11 41.72
C LEU A 25 -20.20 -5.08 42.89
N ALA A 26 -19.80 -6.29 42.62
CA ALA A 26 -19.06 -7.12 43.56
C ALA A 26 -17.57 -6.86 43.36
N GLN A 27 -16.98 -6.23 44.36
CA GLN A 27 -15.53 -6.17 44.53
C GLN A 27 -15.07 -7.52 45.08
N ASP A 28 -14.35 -8.25 44.27
CA ASP A 28 -13.59 -9.42 44.76
C ASP A 28 -12.12 -9.02 44.90
N ASN A 29 -11.73 -9.00 46.16
CA ASN A 29 -10.42 -8.70 46.66
C ASN A 29 -9.60 -10.02 46.60
N MET A 30 -8.69 -10.17 45.68
CA MET A 30 -7.69 -11.27 45.72
C MET A 30 -6.28 -10.74 45.83
N GLN A 31 -5.87 -10.81 46.98
CA GLN A 31 -4.62 -11.01 47.70
C GLN A 31 -3.41 -11.37 46.83
N SER A 32 -2.39 -10.56 47.00
CA SER A 32 -1.04 -10.73 46.56
C SER A 32 -0.44 -12.06 47.06
N ASP A 33 -0.01 -12.91 46.14
CA ASP A 33 0.93 -13.96 46.44
C ASP A 33 2.22 -13.72 45.66
N SER A 34 3.24 -13.44 46.43
CA SER A 34 4.61 -13.31 45.98
C SER A 34 5.16 -14.68 45.63
N MET A 35 5.43 -14.91 44.32
CA MET A 35 6.29 -16.03 43.91
C MET A 35 7.57 -15.55 43.29
N LYS A 36 8.60 -15.93 43.98
CA LYS A 36 10.03 -16.05 43.72
C LYS A 36 10.51 -15.94 42.29
N LYS A 37 11.55 -15.14 42.16
CA LYS A 37 12.59 -15.27 41.14
C LYS A 37 13.02 -16.71 40.97
N ASP A 38 12.97 -17.22 39.76
CA ASP A 38 13.92 -18.21 39.26
C ASP A 38 14.48 -17.73 37.94
N ASP A 39 15.76 -17.67 37.91
CA ASP A 39 16.63 -17.26 36.81
C ASP A 39 16.56 -18.24 35.64
N ALA A 40 16.92 -17.71 34.48
CA ALA A 40 17.42 -18.41 33.31
C ALA A 40 16.36 -19.05 32.37
N MET A 41 15.99 -18.27 31.34
CA MET A 41 16.21 -18.70 29.95
C MET A 41 16.09 -17.49 29.05
N GLN A 42 17.22 -16.86 28.84
CA GLN A 42 17.48 -15.90 27.80
C GLN A 42 17.64 -16.68 26.50
N ASP A 43 16.53 -17.18 25.98
CA ASP A 43 16.52 -17.68 24.60
C ASP A 43 16.24 -16.47 23.70
N GLY A 44 17.31 -16.08 23.03
CA GLY A 44 17.34 -14.96 22.13
C GLY A 44 16.35 -15.18 20.98
N MET A 45 15.13 -14.66 21.12
CA MET A 45 14.37 -14.26 19.96
C MET A 45 15.17 -13.19 19.24
N LYS A 46 16.01 -13.63 18.30
CA LYS A 46 16.46 -12.77 17.23
C LYS A 46 15.18 -12.18 16.65
N HIS A 47 14.89 -10.95 17.03
CA HIS A 47 14.14 -10.06 16.21
C HIS A 47 14.88 -10.04 14.88
N ASP A 48 14.42 -10.84 13.94
CA ASP A 48 14.67 -10.58 12.53
C ASP A 48 14.04 -9.22 12.28
N THR A 49 14.83 -8.21 12.57
CA THR A 49 14.62 -6.87 12.06
C THR A 49 14.55 -7.09 10.56
N MET A 50 13.32 -7.11 10.02
CA MET A 50 13.12 -6.96 8.59
C MET A 50 14.04 -5.81 8.22
N LYS A 51 15.10 -6.12 7.52
CA LYS A 51 15.97 -5.10 6.91
C LYS A 51 15.02 -4.36 5.99
N HIS A 52 14.50 -3.23 6.46
CA HIS A 52 13.95 -2.25 5.59
C HIS A 52 15.00 -2.03 4.51
N ASP A 53 14.61 -2.16 3.27
CA ASP A 53 15.46 -1.97 2.10
C ASP A 53 15.80 -0.47 1.94
N ASP A 54 16.13 0.18 3.05
CA ASP A 54 16.53 1.58 3.16
C ASP A 54 17.90 1.87 2.53
N MET A 55 18.48 0.87 1.86
CA MET A 55 19.74 1.10 1.15
C MET A 55 19.48 2.11 0.05
N ALA A 56 19.88 3.35 0.32
CA ALA A 56 20.00 4.36 -0.73
C ALA A 56 20.82 3.75 -1.89
N PRO A 57 20.49 4.09 -3.15
CA PRO A 57 21.30 3.63 -4.27
C PRO A 57 22.76 4.00 -4.04
N ASP A 58 23.67 3.18 -4.55
CA ASP A 58 25.11 3.49 -4.50
C ASP A 58 25.32 4.97 -4.86
N LYS A 59 26.20 5.64 -4.13
CA LYS A 59 26.51 7.08 -4.34
C LYS A 59 26.89 7.41 -5.79
N ASN A 60 27.37 6.40 -6.53
CA ASN A 60 27.75 6.50 -7.93
C ASN A 60 26.66 5.98 -8.89
N ALA A 61 25.50 5.56 -8.38
CA ALA A 61 24.41 5.10 -9.25
C ALA A 61 23.82 6.26 -10.04
N LYS A 62 23.62 6.04 -11.35
CA LYS A 62 23.05 7.03 -12.24
C LYS A 62 21.52 6.89 -12.31
N ALA A 63 20.81 7.96 -12.07
CA ALA A 63 19.38 8.00 -12.35
C ALA A 63 19.15 8.01 -13.86
N LEU A 64 18.29 7.12 -14.34
CA LEU A 64 17.95 6.96 -15.76
C LEU A 64 16.56 7.50 -16.08
N PHE A 65 15.59 7.16 -15.24
CA PHE A 65 14.19 7.53 -15.41
C PHE A 65 13.58 7.89 -14.07
N THR A 66 12.59 8.77 -14.08
CA THR A 66 11.84 9.14 -12.88
C THR A 66 10.39 9.40 -13.20
N GLY A 67 9.50 9.20 -12.21
CA GLY A 67 8.08 9.49 -12.30
C GLY A 67 7.50 9.77 -10.92
N THR A 68 6.46 10.57 -10.86
CA THR A 68 5.71 10.83 -9.63
C THR A 68 4.45 9.98 -9.64
N PHE A 69 4.18 9.31 -8.52
CA PHE A 69 2.95 8.55 -8.36
C PHE A 69 1.74 9.48 -8.26
N HIS A 70 0.69 9.06 -8.92
CA HIS A 70 -0.66 9.60 -8.75
C HIS A 70 -1.62 8.45 -8.47
N GLY A 71 -2.57 8.71 -7.57
CA GLY A 71 -3.57 7.74 -7.20
C GLY A 71 -4.52 7.44 -8.35
N LYS A 72 -4.96 6.20 -8.41
CA LYS A 72 -6.01 5.70 -9.31
C LYS A 72 -7.21 5.28 -8.47
N VAL A 73 -7.36 3.99 -8.18
CA VAL A 73 -8.44 3.50 -7.28
C VAL A 73 -8.21 3.97 -5.84
N HIS A 74 -6.94 4.09 -5.43
CA HIS A 74 -6.57 4.51 -4.09
C HIS A 74 -5.63 5.73 -4.12
N SER A 75 -5.61 6.49 -3.03
CA SER A 75 -4.61 7.53 -2.86
C SER A 75 -3.22 6.90 -2.84
N THR A 76 -2.40 7.26 -3.81
CA THR A 76 -1.01 6.81 -3.93
C THR A 76 -0.13 8.00 -4.21
N SER A 77 1.00 8.09 -3.54
CA SER A 77 1.94 9.21 -3.65
C SER A 77 3.38 8.72 -3.54
N GLY A 78 4.33 9.61 -3.82
CA GLY A 78 5.75 9.32 -3.83
C GLY A 78 6.35 9.41 -5.21
N ARG A 79 7.57 8.92 -5.35
CA ARG A 79 8.36 8.96 -6.59
C ARG A 79 8.90 7.58 -6.91
N ALA A 80 8.87 7.22 -8.17
CA ALA A 80 9.57 6.06 -8.73
C ALA A 80 10.81 6.56 -9.49
N THR A 81 11.98 6.02 -9.21
CA THR A 81 13.21 6.36 -9.95
C THR A 81 13.97 5.09 -10.29
N VAL A 82 14.34 4.94 -11.54
CA VAL A 82 15.20 3.85 -11.99
C VAL A 82 16.65 4.32 -11.94
N TYR A 83 17.46 3.61 -11.17
CA TYR A 83 18.90 3.81 -11.08
C TYR A 83 19.66 2.68 -11.77
N GLN A 84 20.83 3.01 -12.32
CA GLN A 84 21.81 2.04 -12.77
C GLN A 84 23.05 2.15 -11.89
N GLY A 85 23.43 1.03 -11.29
CA GLY A 85 24.65 0.90 -10.50
C GLY A 85 25.90 0.85 -11.38
N THR A 86 27.05 0.94 -10.75
CA THR A 86 28.38 0.83 -11.40
C THR A 86 28.62 -0.56 -11.98
N ASP A 87 27.94 -1.57 -11.46
CA ASP A 87 27.93 -2.96 -11.93
C ASP A 87 26.99 -3.18 -13.15
N GLY A 88 26.30 -2.14 -13.60
CA GLY A 88 25.34 -2.17 -14.70
C GLY A 88 23.94 -2.65 -14.30
N LYS A 89 23.74 -3.16 -13.10
CA LYS A 89 22.42 -3.57 -12.62
C LYS A 89 21.51 -2.36 -12.46
N ARG A 90 20.22 -2.60 -12.64
CA ARG A 90 19.22 -1.55 -12.52
C ARG A 90 18.26 -1.87 -11.37
N ILE A 91 17.91 -0.85 -10.62
CA ILE A 91 16.92 -0.92 -9.54
C ILE A 91 15.85 0.14 -9.77
N LEU A 92 14.61 -0.21 -9.47
CA LEU A 92 13.53 0.75 -9.26
C LEU A 92 13.49 1.08 -7.77
N ARG A 93 13.66 2.35 -7.43
CA ARG A 93 13.48 2.85 -6.07
C ARG A 93 12.19 3.64 -5.96
N LEU A 94 11.37 3.29 -5.01
CA LEU A 94 10.24 4.10 -4.55
C LEU A 94 10.72 4.96 -3.38
N THR A 95 10.44 6.26 -3.41
CA THR A 95 10.83 7.21 -2.35
C THR A 95 9.62 8.00 -1.88
N HIS A 96 9.54 8.27 -0.57
CA HIS A 96 8.39 8.91 0.07
C HIS A 96 7.07 8.27 -0.36
N PHE A 97 7.14 6.96 -0.56
CA PHE A 97 6.03 6.18 -1.08
C PHE A 97 4.96 5.98 -0.03
N LYS A 98 3.71 6.12 -0.45
CA LYS A 98 2.54 5.84 0.36
C LYS A 98 1.37 5.40 -0.52
N THR A 99 0.69 4.34 -0.11
CA THR A 99 -0.55 3.83 -0.71
C THR A 99 -1.45 3.18 0.33
N SER A 100 -2.61 2.71 -0.06
CA SER A 100 -3.51 1.94 0.80
C SER A 100 -3.06 0.50 0.94
N ASN A 101 -3.46 -0.16 2.03
CA ASN A 101 -3.31 -1.60 2.17
C ASN A 101 -4.18 -2.36 1.16
N GLY A 102 -3.70 -3.50 0.73
CA GLY A 102 -4.44 -4.43 -0.11
C GLY A 102 -4.00 -5.88 0.15
N PRO A 103 -4.84 -6.86 -0.19
CA PRO A 103 -4.56 -8.26 0.16
C PRO A 103 -3.48 -8.93 -0.70
N ASP A 104 -3.21 -8.39 -1.89
CA ASP A 104 -2.24 -8.95 -2.83
C ASP A 104 -1.75 -7.87 -3.80
N VAL A 105 -0.92 -6.97 -3.26
CA VAL A 105 -0.43 -5.80 -3.97
C VAL A 105 0.98 -6.03 -4.49
N HIS A 106 1.19 -5.72 -5.76
CA HIS A 106 2.42 -5.93 -6.51
C HIS A 106 2.92 -4.63 -7.13
N VAL A 107 4.22 -4.57 -7.36
CA VAL A 107 4.87 -3.53 -8.17
C VAL A 107 5.14 -4.11 -9.54
N ILE A 108 4.56 -3.50 -10.56
CA ILE A 108 4.69 -3.94 -11.95
C ILE A 108 5.14 -2.81 -12.86
N LEU A 109 5.90 -3.16 -13.90
CA LEU A 109 6.16 -2.29 -15.05
C LEU A 109 5.17 -2.62 -16.16
N VAL A 110 4.62 -1.61 -16.79
CA VAL A 110 3.59 -1.76 -17.83
C VAL A 110 4.02 -1.07 -19.11
N ALA A 111 3.80 -1.75 -20.24
CA ALA A 111 4.12 -1.23 -21.57
C ALA A 111 3.06 -0.21 -22.04
N THR A 112 2.91 0.86 -21.28
CA THR A 112 2.03 2.00 -21.58
C THR A 112 2.62 3.27 -21.00
N ARG A 113 2.19 4.41 -21.50
CA ARG A 113 2.63 5.71 -20.97
C ARG A 113 1.96 6.08 -19.65
N ASP A 114 0.73 5.66 -19.47
CA ASP A 114 -0.01 5.87 -18.23
C ASP A 114 -1.01 4.73 -18.04
N ALA A 115 -0.90 4.03 -16.93
CA ALA A 115 -1.79 2.94 -16.61
C ALA A 115 -3.18 3.49 -16.29
N LYS A 116 -4.17 2.95 -16.99
CA LYS A 116 -5.57 3.28 -16.74
C LYS A 116 -6.06 2.58 -15.47
N ASP A 117 -7.09 3.16 -14.94
CA ASP A 117 -7.70 2.78 -13.69
C ASP A 117 -9.08 2.15 -13.96
N ASP A 118 -9.09 0.98 -14.51
CA ASP A 118 -10.32 0.24 -14.72
C ASP A 118 -10.12 -1.27 -14.47
N ALA A 119 -11.21 -1.99 -14.31
CA ALA A 119 -11.19 -3.44 -14.13
C ALA A 119 -10.55 -4.19 -15.32
N ASN A 120 -10.40 -3.52 -16.45
CA ASN A 120 -9.80 -4.05 -17.68
C ASN A 120 -8.39 -3.51 -17.92
N PHE A 121 -7.77 -2.89 -16.93
CA PHE A 121 -6.45 -2.27 -17.05
C PHE A 121 -5.40 -3.19 -17.70
N LEU A 122 -5.40 -4.48 -17.35
CA LEU A 122 -4.52 -5.49 -17.93
C LEU A 122 -5.20 -6.35 -19.00
N SER A 123 -6.48 -6.12 -19.33
CA SER A 123 -7.10 -6.78 -20.45
C SER A 123 -6.67 -6.12 -21.77
N GLY A 124 -6.53 -6.90 -22.82
CA GLY A 124 -6.15 -6.38 -24.12
C GLY A 124 -4.67 -6.44 -24.44
N ASN A 125 -3.97 -7.46 -23.94
CA ASN A 125 -2.55 -7.76 -24.25
C ASN A 125 -1.57 -6.64 -23.87
N VAL A 126 -1.84 -5.88 -22.82
CA VAL A 126 -0.86 -4.95 -22.29
C VAL A 126 0.25 -5.75 -21.62
N GLU A 127 1.45 -5.68 -22.17
CA GLU A 127 2.59 -6.37 -21.61
C GLU A 127 2.97 -5.77 -20.26
N ARG A 128 3.27 -6.64 -19.31
CA ARG A 128 3.72 -6.26 -17.96
C ARG A 128 4.93 -7.09 -17.53
N ILE A 129 5.70 -6.53 -16.64
CA ILE A 129 6.80 -7.21 -15.93
C ILE A 129 6.52 -7.02 -14.44
N GLU A 130 6.40 -8.12 -13.74
CA GLU A 130 6.28 -8.09 -12.28
C GLU A 130 7.66 -7.93 -11.65
N LEU A 131 7.81 -6.95 -10.76
CA LEU A 131 9.02 -6.73 -9.99
C LEU A 131 8.95 -7.36 -8.59
N GLY A 132 7.74 -7.73 -8.15
CA GLY A 132 7.49 -8.44 -6.91
C GLY A 132 6.36 -7.83 -6.08
N LYS A 133 6.07 -8.48 -4.96
CA LYS A 133 5.06 -7.99 -4.00
C LYS A 133 5.49 -6.66 -3.39
N LEU A 134 4.51 -5.81 -3.13
CA LEU A 134 4.74 -4.56 -2.41
C LEU A 134 5.27 -4.89 -1.00
N LYS A 135 6.45 -4.38 -0.65
CA LYS A 135 7.13 -4.67 0.62
C LYS A 135 6.47 -3.98 1.81
N GLY A 136 5.79 -2.87 1.57
CA GLY A 136 5.02 -2.12 2.55
C GLY A 136 4.21 -1.02 1.88
N ASN A 137 3.14 -0.58 2.53
CA ASN A 137 2.28 0.49 1.99
C ASN A 137 2.84 1.90 2.23
N GLU A 138 3.91 2.04 3.00
CA GLU A 138 4.62 3.31 3.25
C GLU A 138 6.14 3.08 3.30
N GLY A 139 6.90 4.13 2.98
CA GLY A 139 8.35 4.17 3.08
C GLY A 139 9.10 3.93 1.78
N ASP A 140 10.42 3.99 1.86
CA ASP A 140 11.30 3.80 0.72
C ASP A 140 11.51 2.31 0.44
N GLN A 141 11.50 1.92 -0.81
CA GLN A 141 11.59 0.51 -1.22
C GLN A 141 12.37 0.37 -2.52
N ASN A 142 13.10 -0.74 -2.66
CA ASN A 142 13.87 -1.05 -3.86
C ASN A 142 13.38 -2.35 -4.51
N TYR A 143 13.40 -2.40 -5.84
CA TYR A 143 13.05 -3.55 -6.65
C TYR A 143 14.10 -3.73 -7.73
N GLU A 144 14.63 -4.93 -7.89
CA GLU A 144 15.57 -5.23 -8.98
C GLU A 144 14.81 -5.26 -10.31
N LEU A 145 15.39 -4.66 -11.34
CA LEU A 145 14.90 -4.79 -12.70
C LEU A 145 15.61 -5.94 -13.41
N PRO A 146 14.87 -6.78 -14.17
CA PRO A 146 15.51 -7.72 -15.07
C PRO A 146 16.49 -7.01 -16.04
N GLU A 147 17.61 -7.64 -16.34
CA GLU A 147 18.70 -7.02 -17.13
C GLU A 147 18.24 -6.51 -18.49
N ASN A 148 17.32 -7.22 -19.14
CA ASN A 148 16.87 -6.95 -20.51
C ASN A 148 15.58 -6.11 -20.60
N VAL A 149 15.18 -5.41 -19.53
CA VAL A 149 13.99 -4.57 -19.59
C VAL A 149 14.22 -3.36 -20.48
N ASP A 150 13.36 -3.23 -21.48
CA ASP A 150 13.30 -2.03 -22.33
C ASP A 150 12.43 -0.95 -21.68
N LEU A 151 13.07 0.01 -21.04
CA LEU A 151 12.39 1.14 -20.40
C LEU A 151 11.81 2.16 -21.38
N SER A 152 12.09 2.05 -22.68
CA SER A 152 11.40 2.82 -23.70
C SER A 152 10.02 2.25 -24.02
N LYS A 153 9.82 0.97 -23.77
CA LYS A 153 8.56 0.24 -23.91
C LYS A 153 7.77 0.23 -22.61
N PHE A 154 8.41 -0.14 -21.50
CA PHE A 154 7.79 -0.24 -20.18
C PHE A 154 7.90 1.11 -19.46
N GLN A 155 6.99 2.04 -19.76
CA GLN A 155 7.08 3.43 -19.35
C GLN A 155 6.27 3.77 -18.09
N THR A 156 5.59 2.81 -17.49
CA THR A 156 4.77 3.07 -16.30
C THR A 156 5.06 2.05 -15.21
N VAL A 157 5.29 2.55 -13.99
CA VAL A 157 5.23 1.76 -12.77
C VAL A 157 3.79 1.78 -12.27
N SER A 158 3.21 0.62 -11.99
CA SER A 158 1.88 0.51 -11.39
C SER A 158 1.97 -0.27 -10.08
N ILE A 159 1.22 0.22 -9.10
CA ILE A 159 0.95 -0.45 -7.83
C ILE A 159 -0.39 -1.18 -8.01
N TYR A 160 -0.32 -2.47 -8.21
CA TYR A 160 -1.42 -3.27 -8.73
C TYR A 160 -1.86 -4.34 -7.75
N CYS A 161 -3.14 -4.39 -7.46
CA CYS A 161 -3.73 -5.46 -6.65
C CYS A 161 -4.26 -6.57 -7.56
N GLU A 162 -3.58 -7.72 -7.56
CA GLU A 162 -3.96 -8.89 -8.36
C GLU A 162 -5.35 -9.39 -8.00
N ARG A 163 -5.65 -9.48 -6.72
CA ARG A 163 -6.92 -10.03 -6.23
C ARG A 163 -8.15 -9.25 -6.71
N PHE A 164 -8.01 -7.94 -6.83
CA PHE A 164 -9.13 -7.07 -7.23
C PHE A 164 -9.01 -6.58 -8.66
N ASN A 165 -7.96 -6.98 -9.39
CA ASN A 165 -7.66 -6.46 -10.72
C ASN A 165 -7.68 -4.91 -10.72
N ALA A 166 -7.04 -4.28 -9.75
CA ALA A 166 -7.15 -2.86 -9.51
C ALA A 166 -5.80 -2.16 -9.47
N ASN A 167 -5.67 -1.07 -10.21
CA ASN A 167 -4.51 -0.19 -10.17
C ASN A 167 -4.67 0.84 -9.03
N PHE A 168 -3.92 0.69 -7.94
CA PHE A 168 -3.96 1.60 -6.81
C PHE A 168 -3.37 2.96 -7.17
N GLY A 169 -2.31 2.97 -7.96
CA GLY A 169 -1.67 4.18 -8.42
C GLY A 169 -0.59 3.87 -9.44
N ALA A 170 -0.22 4.88 -10.22
CA ALA A 170 0.77 4.75 -11.28
C ALA A 170 1.73 5.92 -11.31
N ALA A 171 2.94 5.68 -11.83
CA ALA A 171 3.95 6.68 -12.11
C ALA A 171 4.48 6.49 -13.53
N ALA A 172 4.20 7.45 -14.41
CA ALA A 172 4.77 7.47 -15.76
C ALA A 172 6.25 7.86 -15.70
N LEU A 173 7.11 7.02 -16.22
CA LEU A 173 8.55 7.20 -16.21
C LEU A 173 8.99 8.09 -17.40
N ALA A 174 9.69 9.17 -17.09
CA ALA A 174 10.37 10.01 -18.07
C ALA A 174 11.89 9.92 -17.86
N LYS A 175 12.67 10.16 -18.91
CA LYS A 175 14.14 10.26 -18.78
C LYS A 175 14.52 11.32 -17.78
N PHE A 176 15.50 11.00 -16.96
CA PHE A 176 16.04 11.89 -15.92
C PHE A 176 16.90 12.96 -16.56
#